data_d987a4ed63f46e1ed818546c74f03e15
#
_entry.id   d987a4ed63f46e1ed818546c74f03e15
#
_cell.length_a   1.000
_cell.length_b   1.000
_cell.length_c   1.000
_cell.angle_alpha   90.00
_cell.angle_beta   90.00
_cell.angle_gamma   90.00
#
_symmetry.space_group_name_H-M   'P 1'
#
loop_
_entity.id
_entity.type
_entity.pdbx_description
1 polymer ?
#
loop_
_entity_poly.entity_id
_entity_poly.type
_entity_poly.pdbx_seq_one_letter_code
_entity_poly.pdbx_strand_id
1 'polypeptide(L)'
;MMSNNNYAMPRRFLVVLCLPLLTLGCASYQIGNQVLFRSDVRTVHVPIFESESFRKYLGERLTEAVVKEIESRSPYKVVSLANADSILSGKILSEQKRILIESRNDDGRELQTSLVVSANWTDRYGRPLMNTPSIDVSELSNFVPEGGQSIATAHQDLIDKVARDIVSQMELPW
;
A
#
# COMPACT_ATOMS: atom_id res chain seq x y z
N MET A 1 -41.46 43.46 44.81
CA MET A 1 -41.31 42.18 45.55
C MET A 1 -40.82 41.13 44.56
N MET A 2 -39.52 40.99 44.41
CA MET A 2 -38.91 40.06 43.45
C MET A 2 -38.55 38.74 44.16
N SER A 3 -39.21 37.66 43.80
CA SER A 3 -38.93 36.31 44.32
C SER A 3 -37.78 35.69 43.57
N ASN A 4 -36.63 35.57 44.23
CA ASN A 4 -35.48 34.82 43.72
C ASN A 4 -35.73 33.34 44.02
N ASN A 5 -36.14 32.59 42.98
CA ASN A 5 -36.20 31.13 43.04
C ASN A 5 -34.84 30.56 42.64
N ASN A 6 -33.93 30.36 43.59
CA ASN A 6 -32.70 29.60 43.42
C ASN A 6 -33.03 28.10 43.46
N TYR A 7 -33.25 27.51 42.28
CA TYR A 7 -33.30 26.04 42.13
C TYR A 7 -31.89 25.47 42.21
N ALA A 8 -31.43 25.14 43.39
CA ALA A 8 -30.23 24.36 43.60
C ALA A 8 -30.48 22.92 43.10
N MET A 9 -30.08 22.65 41.88
CA MET A 9 -30.16 21.31 41.27
C MET A 9 -29.34 20.32 42.12
N PRO A 10 -29.93 19.22 42.63
CA PRO A 10 -29.19 18.29 43.49
C PRO A 10 -28.04 17.69 42.72
N ARG A 11 -26.85 17.74 43.29
CA ARG A 11 -25.56 17.26 42.71
C ARG A 11 -25.66 15.86 42.07
N ARG A 12 -26.58 15.02 42.56
CA ARG A 12 -26.88 13.69 42.01
C ARG A 12 -27.57 13.75 40.65
N PHE A 13 -28.39 14.76 40.38
CA PHE A 13 -29.05 14.96 39.09
C PHE A 13 -28.08 15.44 38.00
N LEU A 14 -27.07 16.23 38.38
CA LEU A 14 -26.02 16.69 37.47
C LEU A 14 -25.11 15.54 36.99
N VAL A 15 -24.78 14.58 37.87
CA VAL A 15 -23.98 13.42 37.56
C VAL A 15 -24.71 12.46 36.59
N VAL A 16 -26.02 12.27 36.80
CA VAL A 16 -26.84 11.39 35.93
C VAL A 16 -27.06 12.03 34.56
N LEU A 17 -27.09 13.34 34.45
CA LEU A 17 -27.22 14.05 33.18
C LEU A 17 -25.91 14.11 32.39
N CYS A 18 -24.73 14.11 33.04
CA CYS A 18 -23.43 14.12 32.40
C CYS A 18 -22.98 12.72 31.89
N LEU A 19 -23.51 11.64 32.44
CA LEU A 19 -23.15 10.28 32.09
C LEU A 19 -23.45 9.91 30.63
N PRO A 20 -24.61 10.26 30.04
CA PRO A 20 -24.89 9.97 28.64
C PRO A 20 -24.11 10.86 27.63
N LEU A 21 -23.61 12.04 28.05
CA LEU A 21 -22.81 12.89 27.17
C LEU A 21 -21.39 12.32 26.89
N LEU A 22 -20.88 11.50 27.78
CA LEU A 22 -19.55 10.88 27.61
C LEU A 22 -19.54 9.69 26.63
N THR A 23 -20.72 9.15 26.28
CA THR A 23 -20.83 8.00 25.36
C THR A 23 -21.01 8.38 23.89
N LEU A 24 -21.23 9.66 23.57
CA LEU A 24 -21.49 10.16 22.21
C LEU A 24 -20.19 10.40 21.39
N GLY A 25 -19.02 10.24 21.99
CA GLY A 25 -17.75 10.66 21.39
C GLY A 25 -17.09 9.69 20.40
N CYS A 26 -17.55 8.45 20.23
CA CYS A 26 -16.81 7.42 19.47
C CYS A 26 -17.50 6.90 18.20
N ALA A 27 -18.62 7.45 17.76
CA ALA A 27 -19.40 6.83 16.68
C ALA A 27 -19.08 7.32 15.26
N SER A 28 -18.12 8.24 15.06
CA SER A 28 -17.91 8.87 13.74
C SER A 28 -16.48 8.79 13.18
N TYR A 29 -15.64 7.92 13.69
CA TYR A 29 -14.35 7.66 13.06
C TYR A 29 -14.49 6.49 12.07
N GLN A 30 -15.21 6.72 10.97
CA GLN A 30 -15.06 5.89 9.78
C GLN A 30 -13.69 6.21 9.16
N ILE A 31 -12.69 5.41 9.49
CA ILE A 31 -11.45 5.36 8.72
C ILE A 31 -11.82 4.75 7.37
N GLY A 32 -12.20 5.62 6.43
CA GLY A 32 -12.64 5.18 5.12
C GLY A 32 -11.49 5.09 4.15
N ASN A 33 -10.80 3.94 4.10
CA ASN A 33 -9.98 3.54 2.94
C ASN A 33 -10.79 3.55 1.63
N GLN A 34 -12.13 3.54 1.73
CA GLN A 34 -13.05 3.54 0.59
C GLN A 34 -13.09 4.86 -0.19
N VAL A 35 -12.68 5.97 0.42
CA VAL A 35 -12.69 7.30 -0.25
C VAL A 35 -11.47 7.50 -1.14
N LEU A 36 -10.38 6.78 -0.86
CA LEU A 36 -9.14 6.89 -1.63
C LEU A 36 -9.16 6.08 -2.93
N PHE A 37 -10.06 5.12 -3.06
CA PHE A 37 -10.11 4.20 -4.20
C PHE A 37 -11.39 4.39 -5.02
N ARG A 38 -11.32 4.02 -6.30
CA ARG A 38 -12.44 4.11 -7.23
C ARG A 38 -13.58 3.19 -6.79
N SER A 39 -14.79 3.73 -6.69
CA SER A 39 -16.00 2.97 -6.32
C SER A 39 -16.64 2.22 -7.50
N ASP A 40 -16.27 2.55 -8.74
CA ASP A 40 -16.75 1.92 -9.98
C ASP A 40 -16.03 0.61 -10.30
N VAL A 41 -14.94 0.29 -9.60
CA VAL A 41 -14.19 -0.96 -9.69
C VAL A 41 -14.34 -1.73 -8.37
N ARG A 42 -14.61 -3.03 -8.45
CA ARG A 42 -14.72 -3.90 -7.27
C ARG A 42 -13.73 -5.07 -7.31
N THR A 43 -13.40 -5.50 -8.51
CA THR A 43 -12.57 -6.69 -8.71
C THR A 43 -11.42 -6.39 -9.67
N VAL A 44 -10.27 -6.96 -9.34
CA VAL A 44 -9.02 -6.79 -10.09
C VAL A 44 -8.45 -8.15 -10.43
N HIS A 45 -8.03 -8.35 -11.66
CA HIS A 45 -7.17 -9.46 -12.05
C HIS A 45 -5.73 -9.00 -12.09
N VAL A 46 -4.84 -9.76 -11.46
CA VAL A 46 -3.41 -9.51 -11.47
C VAL A 46 -2.71 -10.71 -12.12
N PRO A 47 -2.37 -10.64 -13.41
CA PRO A 47 -1.53 -11.65 -14.04
C PRO A 47 -0.11 -11.64 -13.45
N ILE A 48 0.64 -12.71 -13.64
CA ILE A 48 2.04 -12.76 -13.23
C ILE A 48 2.79 -11.64 -13.93
N PHE A 49 3.53 -10.81 -13.18
CA PHE A 49 4.35 -9.75 -13.71
C PHE A 49 5.46 -10.33 -14.58
N GLU A 50 5.58 -9.83 -15.79
CA GLU A 50 6.66 -10.21 -16.68
C GLU A 50 8.01 -9.75 -16.11
N SER A 51 9.07 -10.53 -16.33
CA SER A 51 10.41 -10.18 -15.86
C SER A 51 11.44 -10.40 -16.94
N GLU A 52 12.19 -9.34 -17.26
CA GLU A 52 13.39 -9.41 -18.08
C GLU A 52 14.66 -9.71 -17.24
N SER A 53 14.50 -9.82 -15.91
CA SER A 53 15.59 -10.16 -15.00
C SER A 53 16.00 -11.64 -15.14
N PHE A 54 17.29 -11.91 -15.03
CA PHE A 54 17.83 -13.28 -14.95
C PHE A 54 17.46 -14.00 -13.64
N ARG A 55 16.86 -13.30 -12.68
CA ARG A 55 16.46 -13.89 -11.40
C ARG A 55 15.14 -14.63 -11.53
N LYS A 56 15.20 -15.93 -11.24
CA LYS A 56 14.01 -16.78 -11.25
C LYS A 56 12.98 -16.31 -10.21
N TYR A 57 11.72 -16.46 -10.54
CA TYR A 57 10.56 -16.21 -9.67
C TYR A 57 10.40 -14.77 -9.16
N LEU A 58 11.11 -13.79 -9.74
CA LEU A 58 10.97 -12.40 -9.30
C LEU A 58 9.58 -11.84 -9.64
N GLY A 59 9.07 -12.15 -10.83
CA GLY A 59 7.72 -11.77 -11.26
C GLY A 59 6.63 -12.36 -10.38
N GLU A 60 6.73 -13.66 -10.05
CA GLU A 60 5.77 -14.34 -9.18
C GLU A 60 5.76 -13.73 -7.77
N ARG A 61 6.94 -13.48 -7.20
CA ARG A 61 7.07 -12.87 -5.86
C ARG A 61 6.51 -11.45 -5.83
N LEU A 62 6.76 -10.65 -6.86
CA LEU A 62 6.18 -9.32 -6.97
C LEU A 62 4.66 -9.39 -7.12
N THR A 63 4.14 -10.30 -7.95
CA THR A 63 2.71 -10.52 -8.11
C THR A 63 2.04 -10.87 -6.78
N GLU A 64 2.61 -11.79 -6.01
CA GLU A 64 2.11 -12.18 -4.70
C GLU A 64 2.09 -10.99 -3.72
N ALA A 65 3.15 -10.19 -3.68
CA ALA A 65 3.23 -8.99 -2.84
C ALA A 65 2.17 -7.95 -3.24
N VAL A 66 1.99 -7.70 -4.54
CA VAL A 66 0.98 -6.77 -5.07
C VAL A 66 -0.44 -7.27 -4.74
N VAL A 67 -0.73 -8.55 -4.92
CA VAL A 67 -2.03 -9.15 -4.55
C VAL A 67 -2.32 -8.95 -3.06
N LYS A 68 -1.35 -9.28 -2.20
CA LYS A 68 -1.47 -9.10 -0.75
C LYS A 68 -1.71 -7.63 -0.38
N GLU A 69 -0.99 -6.71 -1.03
CA GLU A 69 -1.11 -5.28 -0.77
C GLU A 69 -2.48 -4.74 -1.23
N ILE A 70 -2.99 -5.15 -2.41
CA ILE A 70 -4.33 -4.81 -2.88
C ILE A 70 -5.39 -5.27 -1.86
N GLU A 71 -5.34 -6.53 -1.43
CA GLU A 71 -6.35 -7.10 -0.52
C GLU A 71 -6.30 -6.52 0.89
N SER A 72 -5.12 -6.04 1.33
CA SER A 72 -4.94 -5.47 2.67
C SER A 72 -5.27 -3.98 2.75
N ARG A 73 -4.98 -3.19 1.69
CA ARG A 73 -5.10 -1.73 1.70
C ARG A 73 -6.29 -1.19 0.93
N SER A 74 -6.80 -1.94 -0.04
CA SER A 74 -7.89 -1.48 -0.90
C SER A 74 -9.19 -2.23 -0.65
N PRO A 75 -10.34 -1.69 -1.10
CA PRO A 75 -11.62 -2.40 -1.07
C PRO A 75 -11.75 -3.46 -2.18
N TYR A 76 -10.75 -3.57 -3.06
CA TYR A 76 -10.80 -4.46 -4.21
C TYR A 76 -10.58 -5.93 -3.82
N LYS A 77 -11.18 -6.83 -4.59
CA LYS A 77 -10.96 -8.27 -4.49
C LYS A 77 -10.18 -8.76 -5.70
N VAL A 78 -9.15 -9.54 -5.45
CA VAL A 78 -8.39 -10.16 -6.53
C VAL A 78 -9.11 -11.43 -6.97
N VAL A 79 -9.37 -11.52 -8.28
CA VAL A 79 -10.15 -12.61 -8.89
C VAL A 79 -9.52 -13.08 -10.20
N SER A 80 -10.05 -14.19 -10.75
CA SER A 80 -9.65 -14.65 -12.06
C SER A 80 -10.08 -13.68 -13.16
N LEU A 81 -9.41 -13.70 -14.30
CA LEU A 81 -9.64 -12.80 -15.45
C LEU A 81 -11.13 -12.75 -15.88
N ALA A 82 -11.80 -13.91 -15.87
CA ALA A 82 -13.20 -14.00 -16.31
C ALA A 82 -14.17 -13.19 -15.44
N ASN A 83 -13.83 -12.95 -14.17
CA ASN A 83 -14.69 -12.28 -13.18
C ASN A 83 -14.21 -10.88 -12.81
N ALA A 84 -13.14 -10.39 -13.44
CA ALA A 84 -12.53 -9.13 -13.11
C ALA A 84 -13.20 -7.93 -13.80
N ASP A 85 -13.37 -6.83 -13.08
CA ASP A 85 -13.78 -5.53 -13.62
C ASP A 85 -12.59 -4.80 -14.25
N SER A 86 -11.39 -5.08 -13.73
CA SER A 86 -10.16 -4.43 -14.15
C SER A 86 -8.96 -5.39 -14.14
N ILE A 87 -7.89 -4.99 -14.80
CA ILE A 87 -6.66 -5.77 -14.94
C ILE A 87 -5.49 -4.86 -14.55
N LEU A 88 -4.71 -5.28 -13.56
CA LEU A 88 -3.43 -4.67 -13.20
C LEU A 88 -2.31 -5.56 -13.73
N SER A 89 -1.69 -5.16 -14.81
CA SER A 89 -0.52 -5.85 -15.41
C SER A 89 0.75 -5.07 -15.17
N GLY A 90 1.89 -5.72 -15.23
CA GLY A 90 3.17 -5.04 -15.10
C GLY A 90 4.35 -5.88 -15.58
N LYS A 91 5.47 -5.18 -15.70
CA LYS A 91 6.73 -5.73 -16.19
C LYS A 91 7.90 -5.19 -15.38
N ILE A 92 8.77 -6.06 -14.94
CA ILE A 92 10.03 -5.71 -14.31
C ILE A 92 11.02 -5.34 -15.44
N LEU A 93 11.37 -4.05 -15.47
CA LEU A 93 12.26 -3.50 -16.51
C LEU A 93 13.72 -3.71 -16.19
N SER A 94 14.10 -3.54 -14.91
CA SER A 94 15.49 -3.74 -14.51
C SER A 94 15.60 -4.09 -13.02
N GLU A 95 16.62 -4.87 -12.72
CA GLU A 95 17.10 -5.14 -11.36
C GLU A 95 18.61 -4.89 -11.36
N GLN A 96 19.08 -4.04 -10.46
CA GLN A 96 20.50 -3.71 -10.36
C GLN A 96 20.98 -3.86 -8.93
N LYS A 97 22.25 -4.29 -8.79
CA LYS A 97 22.97 -4.30 -7.53
C LYS A 97 24.20 -3.39 -7.67
N ARG A 98 24.41 -2.51 -6.69
CA ARG A 98 25.52 -1.59 -6.64
C ARG A 98 26.22 -1.70 -5.28
N ILE A 99 27.56 -1.62 -5.30
CA ILE A 99 28.36 -1.47 -4.09
C ILE A 99 28.43 0.02 -3.79
N LEU A 100 28.08 0.42 -2.56
CA LEU A 100 28.14 1.82 -2.09
C LEU A 100 29.42 2.09 -1.33
N ILE A 101 29.84 1.15 -0.48
CA ILE A 101 31.04 1.27 0.34
C ILE A 101 31.82 -0.03 0.25
N GLU A 102 33.11 0.08 -0.05
CA GLU A 102 34.06 -1.04 -0.09
C GLU A 102 34.97 -1.02 1.14
N SER A 103 35.39 -2.19 1.60
CA SER A 103 36.43 -2.33 2.61
C SER A 103 37.82 -2.14 1.97
N ARG A 104 38.88 -2.07 2.80
CA ARG A 104 40.28 -2.02 2.30
C ARG A 104 40.66 -3.26 1.48
N ASN A 105 39.90 -4.34 1.57
CA ASN A 105 40.12 -5.61 0.85
C ASN A 105 39.13 -5.79 -0.30
N ASP A 106 38.51 -4.72 -0.81
CA ASP A 106 37.50 -4.72 -1.88
C ASP A 106 36.21 -5.52 -1.59
N ASP A 107 35.94 -5.83 -0.30
CA ASP A 107 34.66 -6.43 0.10
C ASP A 107 33.60 -5.34 0.25
N GLY A 108 32.42 -5.55 -0.33
CA GLY A 108 31.31 -4.60 -0.20
C GLY A 108 30.73 -4.56 1.21
N ARG A 109 30.94 -3.45 1.91
CA ARG A 109 30.38 -3.23 3.26
C ARG A 109 28.93 -2.80 3.25
N GLU A 110 28.58 -1.94 2.29
CA GLU A 110 27.22 -1.51 2.07
C GLU A 110 26.87 -1.73 0.61
N LEU A 111 25.77 -2.42 0.39
CA LEU A 111 25.26 -2.78 -0.92
C LEU A 111 23.88 -2.20 -1.11
N GLN A 112 23.58 -1.75 -2.31
CA GLN A 112 22.28 -1.27 -2.71
C GLN A 112 21.72 -2.18 -3.80
N THR A 113 20.45 -2.52 -3.69
CA THR A 113 19.70 -3.14 -4.78
C THR A 113 18.56 -2.22 -5.21
N SER A 114 18.29 -2.18 -6.51
CA SER A 114 17.20 -1.38 -7.09
C SER A 114 16.35 -2.24 -7.99
N LEU A 115 15.08 -1.91 -8.06
CA LEU A 115 14.09 -2.55 -8.90
C LEU A 115 13.27 -1.47 -9.62
N VAL A 116 13.15 -1.60 -10.94
CA VAL A 116 12.29 -0.73 -11.76
C VAL A 116 11.21 -1.57 -12.38
N VAL A 117 9.97 -1.19 -12.13
CA VAL A 117 8.77 -1.90 -12.59
C VAL A 117 7.86 -0.94 -13.31
N SER A 118 7.43 -1.31 -14.50
CA SER A 118 6.34 -0.62 -15.20
C SER A 118 5.03 -1.31 -14.88
N ALA A 119 4.01 -0.56 -14.46
CA ALA A 119 2.68 -1.06 -14.15
C ALA A 119 1.61 -0.32 -14.93
N ASN A 120 0.56 -1.05 -15.33
CA ASN A 120 -0.56 -0.54 -16.08
C ASN A 120 -1.86 -1.11 -15.51
N TRP A 121 -2.81 -0.23 -15.16
CA TRP A 121 -4.12 -0.61 -14.66
C TRP A 121 -5.21 -0.16 -15.61
N THR A 122 -5.95 -1.12 -16.16
CA THR A 122 -7.00 -0.89 -17.14
C THR A 122 -8.32 -1.52 -16.71
N ASP A 123 -9.43 -1.03 -17.25
CA ASP A 123 -10.69 -1.74 -17.17
C ASP A 123 -10.69 -2.96 -18.13
N ARG A 124 -11.78 -3.76 -18.10
CA ARG A 124 -11.94 -4.94 -18.98
C ARG A 124 -11.97 -4.61 -20.47
N TYR A 125 -12.13 -3.33 -20.83
CA TYR A 125 -12.16 -2.84 -22.22
C TYR A 125 -10.83 -2.22 -22.64
N GLY A 126 -9.81 -2.26 -21.77
CA GLY A 126 -8.47 -1.71 -22.04
C GLY A 126 -8.36 -0.20 -21.81
N ARG A 127 -9.36 0.46 -21.22
CA ARG A 127 -9.27 1.89 -20.89
C ARG A 127 -8.44 2.09 -19.62
N PRO A 128 -7.49 3.04 -19.59
CA PRO A 128 -6.67 3.27 -18.42
C PRO A 128 -7.51 3.76 -17.23
N LEU A 129 -7.24 3.23 -16.05
CA LEU A 129 -7.86 3.60 -14.78
C LEU A 129 -6.93 4.46 -13.92
N MET A 130 -5.65 4.53 -14.26
CA MET A 130 -4.68 5.47 -13.69
C MET A 130 -4.67 6.78 -14.48
N ASN A 131 -4.11 7.84 -13.87
CA ASN A 131 -3.96 9.15 -14.53
C ASN A 131 -3.00 9.09 -15.73
N THR A 132 -2.03 8.19 -15.69
CA THR A 132 -1.10 7.90 -16.78
C THR A 132 -1.35 6.47 -17.27
N PRO A 133 -1.23 6.19 -18.58
CA PRO A 133 -1.46 4.86 -19.14
C PRO A 133 -0.53 3.79 -18.57
N SER A 134 0.68 4.19 -18.15
CA SER A 134 1.66 3.34 -17.50
C SER A 134 2.46 4.17 -16.50
N ILE A 135 2.83 3.59 -15.40
CA ILE A 135 3.69 4.18 -14.38
C ILE A 135 4.94 3.33 -14.23
N ASP A 136 6.07 4.00 -14.06
CA ASP A 136 7.33 3.35 -13.71
C ASP A 136 7.63 3.62 -12.24
N VAL A 137 7.66 2.54 -11.46
CA VAL A 137 8.00 2.55 -10.03
C VAL A 137 9.44 2.12 -9.88
N SER A 138 10.24 2.91 -9.18
CA SER A 138 11.65 2.63 -8.92
C SER A 138 11.94 2.72 -7.43
N GLU A 139 12.33 1.60 -6.83
CA GLU A 139 12.64 1.50 -5.41
C GLU A 139 14.06 1.00 -5.16
N LEU A 140 14.58 1.38 -3.99
CA LEU A 140 15.92 1.05 -3.52
C LEU A 140 15.86 0.38 -2.15
N SER A 141 16.74 -0.59 -1.93
CA SER A 141 16.98 -1.16 -0.60
C SER A 141 18.48 -1.32 -0.38
N ASN A 142 18.96 -0.80 0.75
CA ASN A 142 20.34 -0.94 1.18
C ASN A 142 20.46 -2.10 2.18
N PHE A 143 21.60 -2.78 2.16
CA PHE A 143 21.87 -3.82 3.15
C PHE A 143 23.36 -3.92 3.46
N VAL A 144 23.67 -4.32 4.70
CA VAL A 144 25.01 -4.46 5.22
C VAL A 144 25.28 -5.93 5.55
N PRO A 145 26.00 -6.68 4.71
CA PRO A 145 26.28 -8.10 4.94
C PRO A 145 27.01 -8.38 6.27
N GLU A 146 27.94 -7.52 6.64
CA GLU A 146 28.67 -7.62 7.92
C GLU A 146 27.75 -7.44 9.15
N GLY A 147 26.63 -6.75 9.00
CA GLY A 147 25.58 -6.58 10.01
C GLY A 147 24.60 -7.76 10.07
N GLY A 148 24.88 -8.88 9.38
CA GLY A 148 24.00 -10.05 9.33
C GLY A 148 22.78 -9.88 8.42
N GLN A 149 22.69 -8.81 7.64
CA GLN A 149 21.63 -8.60 6.66
C GLN A 149 21.90 -9.43 5.41
N SER A 150 20.88 -10.11 4.91
CA SER A 150 21.00 -10.91 3.70
C SER A 150 20.45 -10.15 2.49
N ILE A 151 20.99 -10.47 1.32
CA ILE A 151 20.45 -10.00 0.04
C ILE A 151 18.98 -10.44 -0.14
N ALA A 152 18.60 -11.60 0.40
CA ALA A 152 17.23 -12.08 0.33
C ALA A 152 16.26 -11.19 1.11
N THR A 153 16.66 -10.70 2.30
CA THR A 153 15.87 -9.75 3.11
C THR A 153 15.74 -8.41 2.40
N ALA A 154 16.84 -7.88 1.84
CA ALA A 154 16.82 -6.63 1.09
C ALA A 154 15.91 -6.71 -0.15
N HIS A 155 15.93 -7.84 -0.84
CA HIS A 155 15.04 -8.08 -1.98
C HIS A 155 13.57 -8.18 -1.56
N GLN A 156 13.28 -8.80 -0.40
CA GLN A 156 11.90 -8.85 0.07
C GLN A 156 11.39 -7.45 0.42
N ASP A 157 12.18 -6.65 1.15
CA ASP A 157 11.86 -5.26 1.47
C ASP A 157 11.62 -4.42 0.20
N LEU A 158 12.45 -4.63 -0.82
CA LEU A 158 12.33 -3.95 -2.09
C LEU A 158 11.04 -4.32 -2.84
N ILE A 159 10.70 -5.60 -2.89
CA ILE A 159 9.45 -6.10 -3.49
C ILE A 159 8.25 -5.51 -2.76
N ASP A 160 8.27 -5.49 -1.43
CA ASP A 160 7.19 -4.95 -0.61
C ASP A 160 7.04 -3.43 -0.79
N LYS A 161 8.13 -2.68 -0.98
CA LYS A 161 8.10 -1.25 -1.31
C LYS A 161 7.45 -1.00 -2.66
N VAL A 162 7.91 -1.69 -3.70
CA VAL A 162 7.35 -1.60 -5.06
C VAL A 162 5.86 -1.95 -5.07
N ALA A 163 5.46 -3.01 -4.36
CA ALA A 163 4.05 -3.40 -4.28
C ALA A 163 3.19 -2.29 -3.64
N ARG A 164 3.66 -1.68 -2.54
CA ARG A 164 2.98 -0.54 -1.90
C ARG A 164 2.84 0.64 -2.84
N ASP A 165 3.88 0.96 -3.59
CA ASP A 165 3.86 2.11 -4.50
C ASP A 165 2.92 1.87 -5.69
N ILE A 166 2.92 0.67 -6.26
CA ILE A 166 1.96 0.30 -7.32
C ILE A 166 0.52 0.47 -6.80
N VAL A 167 0.20 -0.02 -5.61
CA VAL A 167 -1.15 0.10 -5.04
C VAL A 167 -1.49 1.55 -4.69
N SER A 168 -0.53 2.35 -4.24
CA SER A 168 -0.74 3.79 -4.00
C SER A 168 -1.10 4.56 -5.27
N GLN A 169 -0.59 4.13 -6.43
CA GLN A 169 -0.96 4.72 -7.73
C GLN A 169 -2.38 4.34 -8.19
N MET A 170 -3.01 3.34 -7.57
CA MET A 170 -4.41 3.00 -7.81
C MET A 170 -5.38 3.89 -7.02
N GLU A 171 -4.86 4.71 -6.11
CA GLU A 171 -5.65 5.69 -5.35
C GLU A 171 -6.08 6.86 -6.25
N LEU A 172 -7.24 7.44 -5.94
CA LEU A 172 -7.70 8.63 -6.64
C LEU A 172 -6.79 9.83 -6.32
N PRO A 173 -6.46 10.64 -7.30
CA PRO A 173 -5.74 11.90 -7.03
C PRO A 173 -6.62 12.83 -6.19
N TRP A 174 -6.04 13.46 -5.23
CA TRP A 174 -6.64 14.42 -4.32
C TRP A 174 -6.24 15.84 -4.62
#